data_977e6287ba016324b4e4525ffcc8caa5
#
_entry.id   977e6287ba016324b4e4525ffcc8caa5
#
_cell.length_a   1.000
_cell.length_b   1.000
_cell.length_c   1.000
_cell.angle_alpha   90.00
_cell.angle_beta   90.00
_cell.angle_gamma   90.00
#
_symmetry.space_group_name_H-M   'P 1'
#
loop_
_entity.id
_entity.type
_entity.pdbx_description
1 polymer ?
#
loop_
_entity_poly.entity_id
_entity_poly.type
_entity_poly.pdbx_seq_one_letter_code
_entity_poly.pdbx_strand_id
1 'polypeptide(L)'
;MYTKEINGKLYDFNFGLGFVREIDRRETIQDNNKKTQNVGLSYAIAGLVDGDFEKYIDCMLAGNKFSNGEKLTRPEIENWMESDDFDFEKECTDLLDFFGKCNFTKKKTESVVKEAERIREYQEAQHQARMARLGNS
;
A
#
# COMPACT_ATOMS: atom_id res chain seq x y z
N MET A 1 4.39 10.59 -13.68
CA MET A 1 3.69 11.18 -12.53
C MET A 1 2.36 10.45 -12.33
N TYR A 2 1.93 10.31 -11.09
CA TYR A 2 0.67 9.65 -10.77
C TYR A 2 -0.43 10.72 -10.64
N THR A 3 -1.53 10.55 -11.36
CA THR A 3 -2.63 11.50 -11.37
C THR A 3 -3.95 10.74 -11.24
N LYS A 4 -4.87 11.26 -10.43
CA LYS A 4 -6.21 10.70 -10.27
C LYS A 4 -7.26 11.79 -10.30
N GLU A 5 -8.38 11.48 -10.94
CA GLU A 5 -9.58 12.32 -10.84
C GLU A 5 -10.39 11.86 -9.64
N ILE A 6 -10.60 12.77 -8.71
CA ILE A 6 -11.33 12.50 -7.47
C ILE A 6 -12.46 13.51 -7.38
N ASN A 7 -13.70 13.04 -7.48
CA ASN A 7 -14.91 13.89 -7.42
C ASN A 7 -14.85 15.07 -8.41
N GLY A 8 -14.38 14.80 -9.62
CA GLY A 8 -14.36 15.79 -10.70
C GLY A 8 -13.15 16.70 -10.71
N LYS A 9 -12.21 16.55 -9.78
CA LYS A 9 -10.96 17.30 -9.75
C LYS A 9 -9.77 16.41 -10.01
N LEU A 10 -8.78 16.92 -10.72
CA LEU A 10 -7.51 16.19 -10.94
C LEU A 10 -6.53 16.52 -9.83
N TYR A 11 -5.98 15.48 -9.23
CA TYR A 11 -4.95 15.58 -8.20
C TYR A 11 -3.70 14.87 -8.66
N ASP A 12 -2.56 15.51 -8.42
CA ASP A 12 -1.24 14.96 -8.72
C ASP A 12 -0.62 14.37 -7.45
N PHE A 13 0.20 13.34 -7.65
CA PHE A 13 0.87 12.64 -6.55
C PHE A 13 2.34 12.46 -6.92
N ASN A 14 3.20 12.76 -5.97
CA ASN A 14 4.63 12.57 -6.12
C ASN A 14 5.08 11.52 -5.12
N PHE A 15 5.37 10.31 -5.61
CA PHE A 15 5.84 9.19 -4.81
C PHE A 15 7.36 9.08 -4.86
N GLY A 16 8.02 10.24 -4.78
CA GLY A 16 9.47 10.34 -4.76
C GLY A 16 10.05 10.28 -3.37
N LEU A 17 11.22 10.85 -3.22
CA LEU A 17 12.01 10.74 -1.98
C LEU A 17 11.31 11.35 -0.77
N GLY A 18 10.64 12.50 -0.93
CA GLY A 18 9.89 13.13 0.17
C GLY A 18 8.79 12.23 0.71
N PHE A 19 8.01 11.62 -0.20
CA PHE A 19 6.99 10.66 0.16
C PHE A 19 7.58 9.48 0.94
N VAL A 20 8.64 8.88 0.42
CA VAL A 20 9.25 7.70 1.03
C VAL A 20 9.74 8.03 2.44
N ARG A 21 10.41 9.15 2.62
CA ARG A 21 10.90 9.57 3.95
C ARG A 21 9.76 9.77 4.93
N GLU A 22 8.67 10.40 4.50
CA GLU A 22 7.54 10.66 5.40
C GLU A 22 6.82 9.39 5.80
N ILE A 23 6.51 8.53 4.83
CA ILE A 23 5.83 7.26 5.10
C ILE A 23 6.71 6.34 5.94
N ASP A 24 7.99 6.26 5.62
CA ASP A 24 8.89 5.33 6.29
C ASP A 24 9.05 5.63 7.78
N ARG A 25 9.02 6.92 8.15
CA ARG A 25 9.14 7.35 9.55
C ARG A 25 7.89 7.12 10.41
N ARG A 26 6.76 6.82 9.79
CA ARG A 26 5.50 6.69 10.54
C ARG A 26 5.45 5.45 11.43
N GLU A 27 6.23 4.42 11.11
CA GLU A 27 6.28 3.21 11.90
C GLU A 27 7.71 2.75 12.06
N THR A 28 8.07 2.34 13.27
CA THR A 28 9.41 1.89 13.60
C THR A 28 9.35 0.58 14.36
N ILE A 29 10.42 -0.21 14.24
CA ILE A 29 10.64 -1.39 15.05
C ILE A 29 12.04 -1.32 15.67
N GLN A 30 12.25 -2.04 16.76
CA GLN A 30 13.59 -2.20 17.34
C GLN A 30 14.11 -3.59 17.01
N ASP A 31 15.38 -3.66 16.59
CA ASP A 31 16.03 -4.94 16.35
C ASP A 31 16.60 -5.52 17.64
N ASN A 32 17.27 -6.68 17.55
CA ASN A 32 17.86 -7.37 18.70
C ASN A 32 18.92 -6.55 19.42
N ASN A 33 19.51 -5.57 18.74
CA ASN A 33 20.51 -4.66 19.29
C ASN A 33 19.89 -3.35 19.78
N LYS A 34 18.57 -3.28 19.88
CA LYS A 34 17.81 -2.11 20.28
C LYS A 34 17.96 -0.91 19.34
N LYS A 35 18.39 -1.14 18.10
CA LYS A 35 18.43 -0.11 17.08
C LYS A 35 17.03 0.08 16.49
N THR A 36 16.61 1.34 16.36
CA THR A 36 15.35 1.69 15.75
C THR A 36 15.47 1.64 14.23
N GLN A 37 14.54 0.95 13.57
CA GLN A 37 14.44 0.92 12.12
C GLN A 37 13.10 1.48 11.68
N ASN A 38 13.13 2.29 10.62
CA ASN A 38 11.92 2.80 9.99
C ASN A 38 11.36 1.72 9.05
N VAL A 39 10.10 1.36 9.25
CA VAL A 39 9.44 0.29 8.48
C VAL A 39 8.10 0.74 7.88
N GLY A 40 7.81 2.04 7.94
CA GLY A 40 6.51 2.54 7.51
C GLY A 40 6.21 2.26 6.04
N LEU A 41 7.21 2.36 5.16
CA LEU A 41 7.00 2.08 3.73
C LEU A 41 6.62 0.61 3.51
N SER A 42 7.33 -0.31 4.15
CA SER A 42 7.01 -1.74 4.05
C SER A 42 5.60 -2.03 4.55
N TYR A 43 5.20 -1.43 5.67
CA TYR A 43 3.88 -1.63 6.25
C TYR A 43 2.79 -1.01 5.37
N ALA A 44 3.06 0.15 4.77
CA ALA A 44 2.11 0.78 3.85
C ALA A 44 1.88 -0.09 2.61
N ILE A 45 2.94 -0.63 2.02
CA ILE A 45 2.84 -1.51 0.85
C ILE A 45 2.11 -2.79 1.22
N ALA A 46 2.45 -3.41 2.36
CA ALA A 46 1.75 -4.60 2.84
C ALA A 46 0.26 -4.32 3.06
N GLY A 47 -0.07 -3.14 3.58
CA GLY A 47 -1.46 -2.71 3.75
C GLY A 47 -2.20 -2.61 2.42
N LEU A 48 -1.55 -2.10 1.38
CA LEU A 48 -2.18 -2.04 0.05
C LEU A 48 -2.43 -3.44 -0.51
N VAL A 49 -1.51 -4.39 -0.28
CA VAL A 49 -1.69 -5.78 -0.69
C VAL A 49 -2.86 -6.41 0.06
N ASP A 50 -3.00 -6.11 1.35
CA ASP A 50 -4.03 -6.69 2.23
C ASP A 50 -5.38 -5.97 2.17
N GLY A 51 -5.46 -4.84 1.48
CA GLY A 51 -6.68 -4.06 1.39
C GLY A 51 -6.97 -3.21 2.62
N ASP A 52 -5.94 -2.60 3.21
CA ASP A 52 -6.08 -1.73 4.37
C ASP A 52 -6.43 -0.31 3.92
N PHE A 53 -7.64 0.15 4.24
CA PHE A 53 -8.14 1.47 3.84
C PHE A 53 -7.27 2.61 4.38
N GLU A 54 -6.84 2.50 5.63
CA GLU A 54 -6.05 3.57 6.26
C GLU A 54 -4.68 3.70 5.59
N LYS A 55 -4.05 2.60 5.22
CA LYS A 55 -2.76 2.64 4.52
C LYS A 55 -2.91 3.25 3.13
N TYR A 56 -4.01 2.96 2.44
CA TYR A 56 -4.30 3.59 1.15
C TYR A 56 -4.43 5.11 1.30
N ILE A 57 -5.23 5.56 2.27
CA ILE A 57 -5.44 6.98 2.55
C ILE A 57 -4.10 7.66 2.89
N ASP A 58 -3.32 7.04 3.76
CA ASP A 58 -2.01 7.57 4.15
C ASP A 58 -1.09 7.77 2.95
N CYS A 59 -1.03 6.78 2.06
CA CYS A 59 -0.22 6.87 0.85
C CYS A 59 -0.68 7.98 -0.07
N MET A 60 -1.98 8.08 -0.29
CA MET A 60 -2.52 9.09 -1.21
C MET A 60 -2.31 10.50 -0.67
N LEU A 61 -2.59 10.73 0.60
CA LEU A 61 -2.39 12.05 1.22
C LEU A 61 -0.91 12.44 1.23
N ALA A 62 -0.03 11.52 1.59
CA ALA A 62 1.41 11.79 1.62
C ALA A 62 1.96 12.06 0.22
N GLY A 63 1.53 11.28 -0.78
CA GLY A 63 1.95 11.51 -2.17
C GLY A 63 1.49 12.85 -2.70
N ASN A 64 0.25 13.23 -2.41
CA ASN A 64 -0.29 14.51 -2.82
C ASN A 64 0.42 15.69 -2.13
N LYS A 65 0.80 15.53 -0.86
CA LYS A 65 1.50 16.57 -0.10
C LYS A 65 2.76 17.07 -0.82
N PHE A 66 3.47 16.17 -1.49
CA PHE A 66 4.72 16.49 -2.20
C PHE A 66 4.52 16.83 -3.67
N SER A 67 3.27 16.94 -4.11
CA SER A 67 2.97 17.39 -5.48
C SER A 67 2.88 18.91 -5.54
N ASN A 68 2.89 19.44 -6.76
CA ASN A 68 2.73 20.89 -6.99
C ASN A 68 1.30 21.28 -7.36
N GLY A 69 0.38 20.31 -7.40
CA GLY A 69 -1.00 20.56 -7.82
C GLY A 69 -1.95 20.84 -6.66
N GLU A 70 -3.23 20.64 -6.91
CA GLU A 70 -4.30 20.76 -5.93
C GLU A 70 -4.03 19.89 -4.72
N LYS A 71 -4.35 20.40 -3.52
CA LYS A 71 -4.14 19.66 -2.28
C LYS A 71 -5.38 18.85 -1.92
N LEU A 72 -5.17 17.56 -1.73
CA LEU A 72 -6.19 16.61 -1.35
C LEU A 72 -6.32 16.59 0.17
N THR A 73 -7.56 16.66 0.67
CA THR A 73 -7.81 16.53 2.10
C THR A 73 -8.38 15.16 2.43
N ARG A 74 -8.27 14.76 3.70
CA ARG A 74 -8.82 13.48 4.16
C ARG A 74 -10.34 13.39 3.91
N PRO A 75 -11.16 14.40 4.24
CA PRO A 75 -12.59 14.32 3.91
C PRO A 75 -12.89 14.12 2.42
N GLU A 76 -12.08 14.74 1.55
CA GLU A 76 -12.27 14.59 0.11
C GLU A 76 -11.99 13.17 -0.38
N ILE A 77 -10.89 12.56 0.08
CA ILE A 77 -10.57 11.20 -0.34
C ILE A 77 -11.56 10.20 0.26
N GLU A 78 -11.96 10.39 1.50
CA GLU A 78 -12.95 9.51 2.14
C GLU A 78 -14.30 9.58 1.43
N ASN A 79 -14.73 10.78 1.06
CA ASN A 79 -15.96 10.97 0.31
C ASN A 79 -15.91 10.23 -1.04
N TRP A 80 -14.78 10.30 -1.73
CA TRP A 80 -14.58 9.57 -2.97
C TRP A 80 -14.63 8.05 -2.76
N MET A 81 -13.99 7.57 -1.71
CA MET A 81 -13.96 6.13 -1.39
C MET A 81 -15.35 5.58 -1.04
N GLU A 82 -16.26 6.43 -0.57
CA GLU A 82 -17.63 6.03 -0.27
C GLU A 82 -18.58 6.12 -1.48
N SER A 83 -18.08 6.63 -2.61
CA SER A 83 -18.91 6.73 -3.82
C SER A 83 -19.10 5.35 -4.48
N ASP A 84 -20.21 5.21 -5.22
CA ASP A 84 -20.55 3.95 -5.88
C ASP A 84 -19.57 3.56 -6.98
N ASP A 85 -18.87 4.54 -7.54
CA ASP A 85 -17.91 4.33 -8.64
C ASP A 85 -16.53 3.93 -8.16
N PHE A 86 -16.27 3.95 -6.86
CA PHE A 86 -14.95 3.65 -6.30
C PHE A 86 -14.75 2.14 -6.21
N ASP A 87 -13.66 1.66 -6.81
CA ASP A 87 -13.24 0.26 -6.76
C ASP A 87 -11.94 0.18 -6.00
N PHE A 88 -12.01 -0.16 -4.73
CA PHE A 88 -10.84 -0.14 -3.83
C PHE A 88 -9.76 -1.12 -4.27
N GLU A 89 -10.16 -2.34 -4.67
CA GLU A 89 -9.20 -3.34 -5.13
C GLU A 89 -8.44 -2.85 -6.35
N LYS A 90 -9.14 -2.26 -7.31
CA LYS A 90 -8.52 -1.69 -8.51
C LYS A 90 -7.56 -0.55 -8.15
N GLU A 91 -7.98 0.35 -7.26
CA GLU A 91 -7.16 1.50 -6.87
C GLU A 91 -5.88 1.06 -6.14
N CYS A 92 -5.98 0.06 -5.28
CA CYS A 92 -4.79 -0.51 -4.63
C CYS A 92 -3.86 -1.17 -5.64
N THR A 93 -4.41 -1.92 -6.59
CA THR A 93 -3.61 -2.55 -7.65
C THR A 93 -2.90 -1.52 -8.51
N ASP A 94 -3.60 -0.46 -8.91
CA ASP A 94 -3.02 0.63 -9.70
C ASP A 94 -1.85 1.29 -8.95
N LEU A 95 -2.04 1.55 -7.67
CA LEU A 95 -1.00 2.19 -6.86
C LEU A 95 0.21 1.27 -6.67
N LEU A 96 -0.02 -0.03 -6.41
CA LEU A 96 1.06 -1.00 -6.29
C LEU A 96 1.84 -1.14 -7.59
N ASP A 97 1.15 -1.15 -8.73
CA ASP A 97 1.80 -1.20 -10.05
C ASP A 97 2.69 0.02 -10.25
N PHE A 98 2.20 1.19 -9.85
CA PHE A 98 2.99 2.42 -9.95
C PHE A 98 4.21 2.36 -9.03
N PHE A 99 4.04 1.91 -7.79
CA PHE A 99 5.15 1.75 -6.84
C PHE A 99 6.20 0.77 -7.37
N GLY A 100 5.78 -0.26 -8.08
CA GLY A 100 6.70 -1.23 -8.69
C GLY A 100 7.55 -0.66 -9.81
N LYS A 101 7.22 0.54 -10.31
CA LYS A 101 7.95 1.21 -11.39
C LYS A 101 8.76 2.42 -10.92
N CYS A 102 8.50 2.92 -9.71
CA CYS A 102 9.18 4.11 -9.19
C CYS A 102 10.53 3.76 -8.59
N ASN A 103 11.52 4.62 -8.82
CA ASN A 103 12.89 4.38 -8.40
C ASN A 103 13.05 4.15 -6.90
N PHE A 104 12.28 4.85 -6.07
CA PHE A 104 12.45 4.81 -4.62
C PHE A 104 11.55 3.82 -3.92
N THR A 105 10.63 3.18 -4.65
CA THR A 105 9.66 2.24 -4.07
C THR A 105 9.73 0.85 -4.68
N LYS A 106 10.28 0.69 -5.88
CA LYS A 106 10.20 -0.58 -6.63
C LYS A 106 10.82 -1.77 -5.90
N LYS A 107 11.98 -1.60 -5.29
CA LYS A 107 12.64 -2.70 -4.57
C LYS A 107 11.81 -3.16 -3.37
N LYS A 108 11.32 -2.20 -2.59
CA LYS A 108 10.52 -2.51 -1.41
C LYS A 108 9.20 -3.15 -1.83
N THR A 109 8.59 -2.65 -2.91
CA THR A 109 7.33 -3.21 -3.43
C THR A 109 7.52 -4.66 -3.86
N GLU A 110 8.56 -4.96 -4.64
CA GLU A 110 8.86 -6.32 -5.06
C GLU A 110 9.06 -7.26 -3.87
N SER A 111 9.82 -6.82 -2.88
CA SER A 111 10.12 -7.59 -1.69
C SER A 111 8.85 -7.91 -0.90
N VAL A 112 8.00 -6.91 -0.65
CA VAL A 112 6.77 -7.08 0.12
C VAL A 112 5.77 -7.96 -0.64
N VAL A 113 5.61 -7.75 -1.94
CA VAL A 113 4.68 -8.54 -2.76
C VAL A 113 5.12 -10.02 -2.81
N LYS A 114 6.42 -10.27 -3.00
CA LYS A 114 6.94 -11.64 -3.00
C LYS A 114 6.71 -12.34 -1.66
N GLU A 115 6.92 -11.63 -0.57
CA GLU A 115 6.69 -12.20 0.77
C GLU A 115 5.21 -12.51 0.97
N ALA A 116 4.31 -11.63 0.54
CA ALA A 116 2.87 -11.85 0.62
C ALA A 116 2.44 -13.07 -0.19
N GLU A 117 2.99 -13.23 -1.40
CA GLU A 117 2.72 -14.40 -2.25
C GLU A 117 3.20 -15.69 -1.61
N ARG A 118 4.40 -15.67 -1.02
CA ARG A 118 4.97 -16.83 -0.34
C ARG A 118 4.11 -17.25 0.85
N ILE A 119 3.64 -16.30 1.62
CA ILE A 119 2.75 -16.57 2.77
C ILE A 119 1.43 -17.17 2.29
N ARG A 120 0.86 -16.62 1.22
CA ARG A 120 -0.40 -17.12 0.64
C ARG A 120 -0.24 -18.57 0.17
N GLU A 121 0.82 -18.87 -0.57
CA GLU A 121 1.09 -20.22 -1.06
C GLU A 121 1.23 -21.21 0.09
N TYR A 122 1.93 -20.83 1.14
CA TYR A 122 2.08 -21.67 2.33
C TYR A 122 0.73 -21.95 3.00
N GLN A 123 -0.10 -20.92 3.13
CA GLN A 123 -1.42 -21.06 3.74
C GLN A 123 -2.33 -21.94 2.89
N GLU A 124 -2.29 -21.80 1.57
CA GLU A 124 -3.06 -22.64 0.65
C GLU A 124 -2.62 -24.10 0.74
N ALA A 125 -1.31 -24.35 0.77
CA ALA A 125 -0.79 -25.70 0.91
C ALA A 125 -1.23 -26.36 2.22
N GLN A 126 -1.22 -25.59 3.33
CA GLN A 126 -1.70 -26.09 4.62
C GLN A 126 -3.20 -26.36 4.61
N HIS A 127 -3.97 -25.47 3.97
CA HIS A 127 -5.41 -25.65 3.84
C HIS A 127 -5.73 -26.92 3.04
N GLN A 128 -5.07 -27.12 1.91
CA GLN A 128 -5.26 -28.31 1.09
C GLN A 128 -4.89 -29.60 1.82
N ALA A 129 -3.78 -29.57 2.57
CA ALA A 129 -3.36 -30.72 3.38
C ALA A 129 -4.38 -31.05 4.47
N ARG A 130 -4.95 -30.03 5.10
CA ARG A 130 -6.01 -30.21 6.10
C ARG A 130 -7.26 -30.82 5.49
N MET A 131 -7.69 -30.28 4.34
CA MET A 131 -8.88 -30.81 3.66
C MET A 131 -8.70 -32.24 3.20
N ALA A 132 -7.50 -32.60 2.71
CA ALA A 132 -7.19 -33.97 2.32
C ALA A 132 -7.28 -34.93 3.52
N ARG A 133 -6.78 -34.52 4.68
CA ARG A 133 -6.89 -35.33 5.91
C ARG A 133 -8.33 -35.52 6.36
N LEU A 134 -9.15 -34.45 6.25
CA LEU A 134 -10.56 -34.55 6.60
C LEU A 134 -11.33 -35.43 5.63
N GLY A 135 -10.95 -35.43 4.36
CA GLY A 135 -11.58 -36.28 3.34
C GLY A 135 -11.30 -37.78 3.49
N ASN A 136 -10.24 -38.14 4.21
CA ASN A 136 -9.80 -39.52 4.41
C ASN A 136 -10.26 -40.11 5.74
N SER A 137 -11.01 -39.37 6.53
CA SER A 137 -11.47 -39.82 7.86
C SER A 137 -12.84 -40.50 7.83
#